data_6f8ba81a90a7931d40607f56a1760490
#
_entry.id   6f8ba81a90a7931d40607f56a1760490
#
_cell.length_a   1.000
_cell.length_b   1.000
_cell.length_c   1.000
_cell.angle_alpha   90.00
_cell.angle_beta   90.00
_cell.angle_gamma   90.00
#
_symmetry.space_group_name_H-M   'P 1'
#
loop_
_entity.id
_entity.type
_entity.pdbx_description
1 polymer ?
#
loop_
_entity_poly.entity_id
_entity_poly.type
_entity_poly.pdbx_seq_one_letter_code
_entity_poly.pdbx_strand_id
1 'polypeptide(L)'
;MGISLFSEIDRYTLEDAEVRLYYRLTLLDGTKETIPMGIYEISEANRKVRTLELKGYDHMLRFEKTLKLDSSSGTPYQFLKAACDACKVEMAQTVAEINALPNGKTTLGVYSDNDMETFRDLIFYVAQVVGCFCQIDRYGKLILKRYGNESVWNVEQKERFDSSYSDFVTRYTAVSSTNQISQTAEYIAMEKDDALTMNLGINPLLQFGLKSVREKILREILTALQKINYVPFDSNTIGNPAMEVGDILKFSGGHADETKISCITSIECKIYGKMTLKCVGKNPRLASAKSKNDKNITGLINSVENGRTIIYNFVNVAPFEIGQSLTNVMDIDFT
;
A
#
# COMPACT_ATOMS: atom_id res chain seq x y z
N MET A 1 8.86 -7.99 11.14
CA MET A 1 8.69 -8.79 12.36
C MET A 1 9.91 -8.61 13.26
N GLY A 2 9.73 -8.45 14.58
CA GLY A 2 10.79 -8.47 15.59
C GLY A 2 10.50 -9.53 16.64
N ILE A 3 11.47 -10.37 16.99
CA ILE A 3 11.33 -11.42 18.02
C ILE A 3 12.56 -11.40 18.92
N SER A 4 12.33 -11.45 20.25
CA SER A 4 13.36 -11.73 21.24
C SER A 4 13.07 -13.08 21.91
N LEU A 5 14.01 -13.99 21.88
CA LEU A 5 13.84 -15.34 22.45
C LEU A 5 15.10 -15.82 23.18
N PHE A 6 14.89 -16.68 24.16
CA PHE A 6 15.97 -17.41 24.80
C PHE A 6 16.32 -18.60 23.91
N SER A 7 17.49 -18.59 23.27
CA SER A 7 17.91 -19.63 22.37
C SER A 7 19.43 -19.74 22.32
N GLU A 8 19.92 -20.96 22.19
CA GLU A 8 21.32 -21.26 21.98
C GLU A 8 21.66 -21.42 20.48
N ILE A 9 20.69 -21.22 19.58
CA ILE A 9 20.91 -21.30 18.13
C ILE A 9 22.01 -20.32 17.74
N ASP A 10 22.96 -20.76 16.95
CA ASP A 10 24.00 -19.91 16.42
C ASP A 10 23.39 -18.91 15.42
N ARG A 11 23.59 -17.62 15.68
CA ARG A 11 23.07 -16.55 14.82
C ARG A 11 23.57 -16.63 13.37
N TYR A 12 24.74 -17.18 13.15
CA TYR A 12 25.32 -17.30 11.81
C TYR A 12 24.66 -18.40 10.96
N THR A 13 23.88 -19.28 11.59
CA THR A 13 23.09 -20.31 10.87
C THR A 13 21.70 -19.83 10.49
N LEU A 14 21.35 -18.59 10.81
CA LEU A 14 20.03 -18.00 10.57
C LEU A 14 19.98 -17.12 9.31
N GLU A 15 21.08 -17.03 8.59
CA GLU A 15 21.10 -16.37 7.29
C GLU A 15 20.11 -17.07 6.34
N ASP A 16 19.23 -16.29 5.71
CA ASP A 16 18.15 -16.77 4.83
C ASP A 16 17.11 -17.68 5.51
N ALA A 17 17.10 -17.78 6.84
CA ALA A 17 16.11 -18.57 7.53
C ALA A 17 14.73 -17.92 7.47
N GLU A 18 13.70 -18.76 7.29
CA GLU A 18 12.31 -18.34 7.20
C GLU A 18 11.58 -18.59 8.54
N VAL A 19 10.87 -17.58 9.03
CA VAL A 19 10.01 -17.66 10.19
C VAL A 19 8.56 -17.63 9.74
N ARG A 20 7.79 -18.65 10.08
CA ARG A 20 6.35 -18.73 9.88
C ARG A 20 5.64 -18.43 11.19
N LEU A 21 4.93 -17.33 11.25
CA LEU A 21 4.26 -16.88 12.45
C LEU A 21 2.79 -17.33 12.43
N TYR A 22 2.33 -17.90 13.56
CA TYR A 22 0.96 -18.32 13.74
C TYR A 22 0.40 -17.80 15.06
N TYR A 23 -0.83 -17.32 15.03
CA TYR A 23 -1.63 -17.04 16.22
C TYR A 23 -2.51 -18.24 16.52
N ARG A 24 -2.47 -18.76 17.75
CA ARG A 24 -3.32 -19.88 18.17
C ARG A 24 -4.37 -19.40 19.14
N LEU A 25 -5.62 -19.44 18.71
CA LEU A 25 -6.79 -19.07 19.49
C LEU A 25 -7.43 -20.34 20.08
N THR A 26 -7.74 -20.32 21.37
CA THR A 26 -8.60 -21.35 21.99
C THR A 26 -9.99 -20.79 22.09
N LEU A 27 -10.95 -21.43 21.44
CA LEU A 27 -12.36 -21.06 21.44
C LEU A 27 -13.05 -21.49 22.73
N LEU A 28 -14.26 -20.98 22.98
CA LEU A 28 -15.02 -21.28 24.21
C LEU A 28 -15.38 -22.76 24.37
N ASP A 29 -15.49 -23.51 23.29
CA ASP A 29 -15.74 -24.94 23.26
C ASP A 29 -14.45 -25.78 23.48
N GLY A 30 -13.31 -25.12 23.68
CA GLY A 30 -12.00 -25.75 23.86
C GLY A 30 -11.28 -26.12 22.55
N THR A 31 -11.90 -25.91 21.40
CA THR A 31 -11.23 -26.11 20.10
C THR A 31 -10.12 -25.06 19.90
N LYS A 32 -9.08 -25.43 19.13
CA LYS A 32 -7.96 -24.53 18.84
C LYS A 32 -7.97 -24.18 17.35
N GLU A 33 -8.04 -22.91 17.09
CA GLU A 33 -7.87 -22.35 15.75
C GLU A 33 -6.47 -21.79 15.58
N THR A 34 -5.84 -22.07 14.46
CA THR A 34 -4.49 -21.58 14.14
C THR A 34 -4.57 -20.64 12.94
N ILE A 35 -4.28 -19.38 13.17
CA ILE A 35 -4.37 -18.31 12.20
C ILE A 35 -2.95 -17.97 11.71
N PRO A 36 -2.62 -18.09 10.42
CA PRO A 36 -1.33 -17.64 9.90
C PRO A 36 -1.24 -16.13 10.00
N MET A 37 -0.09 -15.63 10.48
CA MET A 37 0.16 -14.20 10.66
C MET A 37 1.18 -13.65 9.67
N GLY A 38 1.87 -14.51 8.95
CA GLY A 38 2.83 -14.14 7.90
C GLY A 38 4.05 -15.07 7.87
N ILE A 39 4.81 -14.89 6.79
CA ILE A 39 6.08 -15.56 6.54
C ILE A 39 7.15 -14.47 6.39
N TYR A 40 8.23 -14.59 7.15
CA TYR A 40 9.28 -13.58 7.24
C TYR A 40 10.66 -14.20 7.06
N GLU A 41 11.52 -13.53 6.32
CA GLU A 41 12.94 -13.88 6.19
C GLU A 41 13.75 -13.10 7.21
N ILE A 42 14.63 -13.76 7.92
CA ILE A 42 15.50 -13.12 8.92
C ILE A 42 16.56 -12.29 8.18
N SER A 43 16.55 -10.99 8.45
CA SER A 43 17.54 -10.06 7.93
C SER A 43 18.61 -9.70 8.95
N GLU A 44 18.25 -9.70 10.23
CA GLU A 44 19.15 -9.37 11.32
C GLU A 44 18.99 -10.39 12.46
N ALA A 45 20.10 -10.85 13.00
CA ALA A 45 20.14 -11.71 14.18
C ALA A 45 21.21 -11.18 15.15
N ASN A 46 20.79 -10.65 16.30
CA ASN A 46 21.68 -10.10 17.30
C ASN A 46 21.59 -10.91 18.59
N ARG A 47 22.75 -11.40 19.06
CA ARG A 47 22.83 -12.08 20.35
C ARG A 47 23.21 -11.11 21.45
N LYS A 48 22.32 -10.99 22.44
CA LYS A 48 22.62 -10.40 23.75
C LYS A 48 22.97 -11.52 24.74
N VAL A 49 23.35 -11.17 25.97
CA VAL A 49 23.87 -12.13 26.97
C VAL A 49 23.04 -13.41 27.09
N ARG A 50 21.71 -13.29 27.10
CA ARG A 50 20.78 -14.43 27.27
C ARG A 50 19.72 -14.54 26.18
N THR A 51 19.63 -13.56 25.30
CA THR A 51 18.56 -13.49 24.30
C THR A 51 19.14 -13.41 22.90
N LEU A 52 18.41 -13.97 21.98
CA LEU A 52 18.60 -13.82 20.54
C LEU A 52 17.49 -12.91 20.02
N GLU A 53 17.87 -11.76 19.49
CA GLU A 53 16.96 -10.81 18.86
C GLU A 53 16.99 -11.02 17.34
N LEU A 54 15.82 -11.26 16.77
CA LEU A 54 15.66 -11.47 15.33
C LEU A 54 14.79 -10.37 14.75
N LYS A 55 15.20 -9.83 13.59
CA LYS A 55 14.33 -9.02 12.74
C LYS A 55 14.13 -9.74 11.40
N GLY A 56 12.91 -9.77 10.94
CA GLY A 56 12.55 -10.37 9.66
C GLY A 56 11.60 -9.48 8.88
N TYR A 57 11.74 -9.54 7.56
CA TYR A 57 10.87 -8.88 6.61
C TYR A 57 10.08 -9.91 5.82
N ASP A 58 8.92 -9.53 5.31
CA ASP A 58 8.16 -10.39 4.41
C ASP A 58 8.83 -10.51 3.03
N HIS A 59 8.27 -11.31 2.15
CA HIS A 59 8.83 -11.56 0.82
C HIS A 59 8.86 -10.32 -0.09
N MET A 60 8.32 -9.16 0.35
CA MET A 60 8.48 -7.90 -0.38
C MET A 60 9.95 -7.49 -0.50
N LEU A 61 10.79 -7.90 0.48
CA LEU A 61 12.23 -7.68 0.43
C LEU A 61 12.89 -8.33 -0.80
N ARG A 62 12.39 -9.47 -1.27
CA ARG A 62 12.94 -10.16 -2.46
C ARG A 62 12.80 -9.33 -3.73
N PHE A 63 11.82 -8.43 -3.79
CA PHE A 63 11.59 -7.56 -4.93
C PHE A 63 12.54 -6.35 -5.00
N GLU A 64 13.41 -6.14 -4.00
CA GLU A 64 14.53 -5.18 -4.07
C GLU A 64 15.63 -5.64 -5.06
N LYS A 65 15.46 -6.79 -5.67
CA LYS A 65 16.35 -7.27 -6.73
C LYS A 65 16.34 -6.33 -7.93
N THR A 66 17.52 -6.08 -8.49
CA THR A 66 17.71 -5.22 -9.68
C THR A 66 16.79 -5.66 -10.82
N LEU A 67 16.10 -4.72 -11.40
CA LEU A 67 15.14 -4.94 -12.49
C LEU A 67 15.86 -5.41 -13.76
N LYS A 68 15.42 -6.56 -14.28
CA LYS A 68 15.82 -7.08 -15.60
C LYS A 68 14.58 -7.65 -16.25
N LEU A 69 14.09 -6.98 -17.29
CA LEU A 69 12.92 -7.41 -18.03
C LEU A 69 13.33 -8.03 -19.36
N ASP A 70 12.75 -9.18 -19.70
CA ASP A 70 12.92 -9.83 -20.98
C ASP A 70 12.08 -9.17 -22.09
N SER A 71 11.02 -8.45 -21.69
CA SER A 71 10.13 -7.72 -22.59
C SER A 71 9.84 -6.33 -22.06
N SER A 72 9.91 -5.33 -22.94
CA SER A 72 9.54 -3.93 -22.64
C SER A 72 8.03 -3.67 -22.77
N SER A 73 7.21 -4.67 -23.10
CA SER A 73 5.76 -4.52 -23.20
C SER A 73 5.04 -5.77 -22.70
N GLY A 74 3.86 -5.55 -22.12
CA GLY A 74 3.03 -6.63 -21.58
C GLY A 74 1.78 -6.12 -20.88
N THR A 75 0.94 -7.04 -20.45
CA THR A 75 -0.21 -6.73 -19.57
C THR A 75 0.25 -6.60 -18.12
N PRO A 76 -0.55 -5.98 -17.24
CA PRO A 76 -0.27 -5.97 -15.81
C PRO A 76 0.08 -7.35 -15.24
N TYR A 77 -0.69 -8.38 -15.62
CA TYR A 77 -0.40 -9.75 -15.19
C TYR A 77 0.98 -10.24 -15.63
N GLN A 78 1.37 -9.98 -16.88
CA GLN A 78 2.67 -10.41 -17.41
C GLN A 78 3.84 -9.76 -16.68
N PHE A 79 3.75 -8.47 -16.37
CA PHE A 79 4.77 -7.77 -15.58
C PHE A 79 4.85 -8.29 -14.15
N LEU A 80 3.71 -8.48 -13.48
CA LEU A 80 3.68 -9.03 -12.13
C LEU A 80 4.22 -10.46 -12.09
N LYS A 81 3.85 -11.30 -13.08
CA LYS A 81 4.35 -12.66 -13.19
C LYS A 81 5.86 -12.69 -13.41
N ALA A 82 6.39 -11.84 -14.29
CA ALA A 82 7.83 -11.72 -14.53
C ALA A 82 8.58 -11.31 -13.23
N ALA A 83 8.03 -10.35 -12.47
CA ALA A 83 8.59 -9.95 -11.19
C ALA A 83 8.57 -11.12 -10.17
N CYS A 84 7.45 -11.81 -10.05
CA CYS A 84 7.29 -12.95 -9.16
C CYS A 84 8.27 -14.10 -9.49
N ASP A 85 8.39 -14.42 -10.76
CA ASP A 85 9.32 -15.49 -11.22
C ASP A 85 10.79 -15.12 -10.97
N ALA A 86 11.16 -13.87 -11.28
CA ALA A 86 12.52 -13.38 -11.06
C ALA A 86 12.90 -13.34 -9.57
N CYS A 87 11.95 -13.04 -8.69
CA CYS A 87 12.15 -12.90 -7.24
C CYS A 87 11.78 -14.14 -6.44
N LYS A 88 11.31 -15.21 -7.10
CA LYS A 88 10.88 -16.47 -6.46
C LYS A 88 9.78 -16.26 -5.40
N VAL A 89 8.83 -15.40 -5.71
CA VAL A 89 7.63 -15.16 -4.91
C VAL A 89 6.43 -15.65 -5.70
N GLU A 90 5.52 -16.36 -5.06
CA GLU A 90 4.28 -16.77 -5.72
C GLU A 90 3.29 -15.60 -5.81
N MET A 91 2.48 -15.61 -6.84
CA MET A 91 1.37 -14.68 -6.97
C MET A 91 0.09 -15.32 -6.41
N ALA A 92 -0.65 -14.60 -5.56
CA ALA A 92 -1.88 -15.10 -4.96
C ALA A 92 -3.03 -15.15 -5.97
N GLN A 93 -3.02 -14.25 -6.96
CA GLN A 93 -4.12 -14.04 -7.91
C GLN A 93 -3.84 -14.69 -9.25
N THR A 94 -4.90 -15.20 -9.86
CA THR A 94 -4.91 -15.75 -11.21
C THR A 94 -4.91 -14.65 -12.27
N VAL A 95 -4.60 -15.01 -13.53
CA VAL A 95 -4.70 -14.10 -14.67
C VAL A 95 -6.12 -13.52 -14.83
N ALA A 96 -7.15 -14.31 -14.54
CA ALA A 96 -8.54 -13.87 -14.66
C ALA A 96 -8.87 -12.77 -13.62
N GLU A 97 -8.40 -12.91 -12.38
CA GLU A 97 -8.58 -11.94 -11.32
C GLU A 97 -7.85 -10.63 -11.59
N ILE A 98 -6.58 -10.69 -12.05
CA ILE A 98 -5.84 -9.48 -12.44
C ILE A 98 -6.51 -8.79 -13.64
N ASN A 99 -6.96 -9.55 -14.64
CA ASN A 99 -7.66 -9.01 -15.80
C ASN A 99 -9.02 -8.37 -15.46
N ALA A 100 -9.61 -8.69 -14.31
CA ALA A 100 -10.84 -8.08 -13.79
C ALA A 100 -10.58 -6.76 -13.02
N LEU A 101 -9.32 -6.38 -12.80
CA LEU A 101 -8.96 -5.09 -12.23
C LEU A 101 -9.13 -3.97 -13.27
N PRO A 102 -9.28 -2.70 -12.84
CA PRO A 102 -9.17 -1.57 -13.75
C PRO A 102 -7.89 -1.68 -14.59
N ASN A 103 -7.98 -1.41 -15.87
CA ASN A 103 -6.85 -1.52 -16.81
C ASN A 103 -6.12 -2.88 -16.85
N GLY A 104 -6.64 -3.94 -16.21
CA GLY A 104 -5.96 -5.23 -16.07
C GLY A 104 -5.66 -5.95 -17.39
N LYS A 105 -6.38 -5.63 -18.47
CA LYS A 105 -6.19 -6.16 -19.83
C LYS A 105 -5.39 -5.24 -20.74
N THR A 106 -5.03 -4.06 -20.26
CA THR A 106 -4.34 -3.04 -21.08
C THR A 106 -2.91 -3.49 -21.35
N THR A 107 -2.49 -3.43 -22.61
CA THR A 107 -1.07 -3.60 -22.93
C THR A 107 -0.33 -2.32 -22.61
N LEU A 108 0.68 -2.43 -21.78
CA LEU A 108 1.54 -1.36 -21.32
C LEU A 108 2.92 -1.50 -21.94
N GLY A 109 3.63 -0.40 -22.08
CA GLY A 109 5.02 -0.40 -22.51
C GLY A 109 5.90 0.26 -21.44
N VAL A 110 7.07 -0.28 -21.20
CA VAL A 110 8.06 0.32 -20.30
C VAL A 110 8.86 1.36 -21.05
N TYR A 111 8.80 2.61 -20.61
CA TYR A 111 9.63 3.68 -21.12
C TYR A 111 11.07 3.49 -20.65
N SER A 112 12.02 3.52 -21.57
CA SER A 112 13.43 3.15 -21.30
C SER A 112 14.20 4.17 -20.45
N ASP A 113 13.83 5.45 -20.55
CA ASP A 113 14.38 6.52 -19.71
C ASP A 113 13.49 6.70 -18.47
N ASN A 114 13.73 5.86 -17.47
CA ASN A 114 12.91 5.77 -16.26
C ASN A 114 13.78 5.50 -15.03
N ASP A 115 13.20 5.73 -13.85
CA ASP A 115 13.85 5.58 -12.55
C ASP A 115 13.59 4.20 -11.90
N MET A 116 13.12 3.20 -12.65
CA MET A 116 12.88 1.86 -12.10
C MET A 116 14.21 1.11 -11.94
N GLU A 117 14.63 0.88 -10.72
CA GLU A 117 15.85 0.17 -10.39
C GLU A 117 15.59 -1.29 -9.99
N THR A 118 14.43 -1.55 -9.38
CA THR A 118 14.07 -2.82 -8.76
C THR A 118 12.76 -3.38 -9.29
N PHE A 119 12.53 -4.69 -9.07
CA PHE A 119 11.22 -5.28 -9.33
C PHE A 119 10.14 -4.71 -8.42
N ARG A 120 10.48 -4.16 -7.25
CA ARG A 120 9.55 -3.47 -6.37
C ARG A 120 8.99 -2.22 -7.02
N ASP A 121 9.82 -1.44 -7.71
CA ASP A 121 9.38 -0.26 -8.46
C ASP A 121 8.41 -0.67 -9.58
N LEU A 122 8.71 -1.75 -10.30
CA LEU A 122 7.82 -2.26 -11.33
C LEU A 122 6.45 -2.63 -10.76
N ILE A 123 6.40 -3.40 -9.64
CA ILE A 123 5.16 -3.78 -8.98
C ILE A 123 4.38 -2.53 -8.54
N PHE A 124 5.08 -1.55 -7.98
CA PHE A 124 4.50 -0.28 -7.56
C PHE A 124 3.80 0.43 -8.75
N TYR A 125 4.50 0.60 -9.87
CA TYR A 125 3.92 1.25 -11.03
C TYR A 125 2.78 0.45 -11.68
N VAL A 126 2.88 -0.88 -11.70
CA VAL A 126 1.77 -1.73 -12.17
C VAL A 126 0.55 -1.56 -11.27
N ALA A 127 0.73 -1.58 -9.95
CA ALA A 127 -0.36 -1.41 -8.98
C ALA A 127 -1.03 -0.03 -9.14
N GLN A 128 -0.27 1.04 -9.43
CA GLN A 128 -0.82 2.35 -9.78
C GLN A 128 -1.75 2.27 -11.00
N VAL A 129 -1.30 1.60 -12.08
CA VAL A 129 -2.09 1.49 -13.32
C VAL A 129 -3.41 0.76 -13.10
N VAL A 130 -3.41 -0.27 -12.26
CA VAL A 130 -4.63 -1.04 -11.96
C VAL A 130 -5.44 -0.46 -10.79
N GLY A 131 -5.05 0.69 -10.25
CA GLY A 131 -5.77 1.38 -9.18
C GLY A 131 -5.86 0.58 -7.87
N CYS A 132 -4.81 -0.17 -7.57
CA CYS A 132 -4.70 -1.05 -6.40
C CYS A 132 -3.47 -0.68 -5.56
N PHE A 133 -3.38 -1.27 -4.37
CA PHE A 133 -2.13 -1.39 -3.64
C PHE A 133 -1.66 -2.85 -3.63
N CYS A 134 -0.37 -3.08 -3.44
CA CYS A 134 0.21 -4.41 -3.38
C CYS A 134 0.77 -4.70 -1.99
N GLN A 135 0.71 -5.96 -1.60
CA GLN A 135 1.28 -6.46 -0.35
C GLN A 135 1.66 -7.94 -0.48
N ILE A 136 2.39 -8.44 0.49
CA ILE A 136 2.55 -9.88 0.68
C ILE A 136 1.44 -10.36 1.61
N ASP A 137 0.74 -11.41 1.21
CA ASP A 137 -0.29 -12.02 2.04
C ASP A 137 0.30 -12.88 3.18
N ARG A 138 -0.55 -13.42 4.03
CA ARG A 138 -0.16 -14.26 5.18
C ARG A 138 0.55 -15.54 4.78
N TYR A 139 0.45 -15.94 3.52
CA TYR A 139 1.07 -17.14 2.95
C TYR A 139 2.35 -16.83 2.17
N GLY A 140 2.84 -15.58 2.24
CA GLY A 140 4.07 -15.16 1.56
C GLY A 140 3.90 -14.90 0.06
N LYS A 141 2.68 -14.70 -0.44
CA LYS A 141 2.39 -14.47 -1.86
C LYS A 141 2.11 -13.00 -2.15
N LEU A 142 2.50 -12.55 -3.32
CA LEU A 142 2.15 -11.20 -3.80
C LEU A 142 0.66 -11.13 -4.11
N ILE A 143 -0.01 -10.13 -3.56
CA ILE A 143 -1.43 -9.86 -3.81
C ILE A 143 -1.65 -8.37 -4.09
N LEU A 144 -2.54 -8.07 -5.04
CA LEU A 144 -3.06 -6.74 -5.29
C LEU A 144 -4.44 -6.61 -4.66
N LYS A 145 -4.61 -5.62 -3.79
CA LYS A 145 -5.89 -5.34 -3.14
C LYS A 145 -6.48 -4.03 -3.67
N ARG A 146 -7.80 -4.05 -3.90
CA ARG A 146 -8.57 -2.84 -4.23
C ARG A 146 -8.91 -2.09 -2.95
N TYR A 147 -9.10 -0.79 -3.07
CA TYR A 147 -9.73 -0.01 -2.01
C TYR A 147 -11.19 -0.43 -1.88
N GLY A 148 -11.64 -0.69 -0.67
CA GLY A 148 -12.99 -1.10 -0.35
C GLY A 148 -13.84 0.04 0.22
N ASN A 149 -15.13 -0.21 0.38
CA ASN A 149 -16.09 0.68 1.04
C ASN A 149 -17.05 -0.09 1.97
N GLU A 150 -16.88 -1.39 2.10
CA GLU A 150 -17.68 -2.25 2.97
C GLU A 150 -16.87 -2.63 4.21
N SER A 151 -17.41 -2.34 5.39
CA SER A 151 -16.71 -2.65 6.64
C SER A 151 -16.79 -4.14 6.95
N VAL A 152 -15.65 -4.73 7.27
CA VAL A 152 -15.53 -6.13 7.70
C VAL A 152 -15.62 -6.28 9.22
N TRP A 153 -15.41 -5.20 9.96
CA TRP A 153 -15.50 -5.19 11.42
C TRP A 153 -16.00 -3.85 11.94
N ASN A 154 -16.87 -3.91 12.97
CA ASN A 154 -17.29 -2.75 13.75
C ASN A 154 -16.58 -2.80 15.10
N VAL A 155 -15.63 -1.92 15.31
CA VAL A 155 -14.85 -1.82 16.55
C VAL A 155 -15.65 -1.08 17.60
N GLU A 156 -16.20 -1.79 18.57
CA GLU A 156 -17.00 -1.20 19.65
C GLU A 156 -16.12 -0.48 20.68
N GLN A 157 -16.72 0.43 21.44
CA GLN A 157 -16.00 1.18 22.47
C GLN A 157 -15.30 0.28 23.49
N LYS A 158 -15.91 -0.84 23.88
CA LYS A 158 -15.35 -1.80 24.83
C LYS A 158 -14.11 -2.56 24.32
N GLU A 159 -13.87 -2.55 23.02
CA GLU A 159 -12.74 -3.21 22.36
C GLU A 159 -11.54 -2.28 22.19
N ARG A 160 -11.65 -1.02 22.62
CA ARG A 160 -10.61 0.02 22.47
C ARG A 160 -10.09 0.47 23.83
N PHE A 161 -8.78 0.58 23.93
CA PHE A 161 -8.14 1.15 25.14
C PHE A 161 -7.91 2.64 24.98
N ASP A 162 -7.57 3.06 23.75
CA ASP A 162 -7.31 4.43 23.38
C ASP A 162 -7.60 4.60 21.89
N SER A 163 -8.20 5.73 21.50
CA SER A 163 -8.51 5.98 20.11
C SER A 163 -8.62 7.47 19.81
N SER A 164 -8.04 7.87 18.71
CA SER A 164 -8.20 9.20 18.15
C SER A 164 -8.73 9.13 16.72
N TYR A 165 -9.56 10.08 16.35
CA TYR A 165 -10.16 10.18 15.03
C TYR A 165 -9.95 11.58 14.50
N SER A 166 -9.65 11.70 13.20
CA SER A 166 -9.58 12.97 12.54
C SER A 166 -10.98 13.52 12.30
N ASP A 167 -11.10 14.84 12.24
CA ASP A 167 -12.34 15.59 11.93
C ASP A 167 -12.55 15.78 10.41
N PHE A 168 -11.78 15.07 9.60
CA PHE A 168 -11.86 15.14 8.14
C PHE A 168 -11.89 13.76 7.52
N VAL A 169 -12.32 13.72 6.27
CA VAL A 169 -12.34 12.51 5.45
C VAL A 169 -11.30 12.63 4.34
N THR A 170 -10.45 11.63 4.20
CA THR A 170 -9.56 11.50 3.07
C THR A 170 -10.34 10.94 1.88
N ARG A 171 -10.41 11.69 0.78
CA ARG A 171 -11.04 11.26 -0.47
C ARG A 171 -10.35 11.91 -1.66
N TYR A 172 -10.45 11.27 -2.80
CA TYR A 172 -9.86 11.73 -4.05
C TYR A 172 -10.94 12.01 -5.09
N THR A 173 -10.83 13.16 -5.73
CA THR A 173 -11.76 13.62 -6.77
C THR A 173 -11.09 13.86 -8.11
N ALA A 174 -9.76 13.75 -8.14
CA ALA A 174 -8.99 13.88 -9.35
C ALA A 174 -7.77 12.95 -9.34
N VAL A 175 -7.24 12.69 -10.53
CA VAL A 175 -5.97 12.01 -10.76
C VAL A 175 -5.18 12.76 -11.81
N SER A 176 -3.88 12.85 -11.61
CA SER A 176 -2.96 13.44 -12.58
C SER A 176 -1.78 12.53 -12.86
N SER A 177 -1.27 12.59 -14.08
CA SER A 177 -0.06 11.88 -14.50
C SER A 177 0.73 12.78 -15.44
N THR A 178 2.04 12.71 -15.36
CA THR A 178 2.93 13.43 -16.26
C THR A 178 3.44 12.51 -17.35
N ASN A 179 3.31 12.94 -18.60
CA ASN A 179 3.90 12.27 -19.73
C ASN A 179 5.20 12.98 -20.13
N GLN A 180 6.32 12.29 -19.96
CA GLN A 180 7.65 12.81 -20.24
C GLN A 180 7.92 12.94 -21.74
N ILE A 181 7.35 12.04 -22.57
CA ILE A 181 7.55 12.05 -24.02
C ILE A 181 6.90 13.29 -24.66
N SER A 182 5.65 13.59 -24.27
CA SER A 182 4.92 14.75 -24.78
C SER A 182 5.13 16.01 -23.95
N GLN A 183 5.83 15.92 -22.82
CA GLN A 183 6.04 17.01 -21.83
C GLN A 183 4.72 17.65 -21.39
N THR A 184 3.66 16.85 -21.26
CA THR A 184 2.33 17.30 -20.86
C THR A 184 1.89 16.62 -19.57
N ALA A 185 1.14 17.33 -18.74
CA ALA A 185 0.42 16.74 -17.64
C ALA A 185 -1.01 16.41 -18.09
N GLU A 186 -1.45 15.21 -17.75
CA GLU A 186 -2.82 14.75 -17.94
C GLU A 186 -3.56 14.83 -16.63
N TYR A 187 -4.71 15.48 -16.62
CA TYR A 187 -5.52 15.70 -15.44
C TYR A 187 -6.95 15.26 -15.70
N ILE A 188 -7.45 14.35 -14.87
CA ILE A 188 -8.81 13.86 -14.93
C ILE A 188 -9.47 14.11 -13.58
N ALA A 189 -10.58 14.82 -13.58
CA ALA A 189 -11.34 15.11 -12.38
C ALA A 189 -12.79 14.62 -12.51
N MET A 190 -13.43 14.46 -11.36
CA MET A 190 -14.86 14.29 -11.25
C MET A 190 -15.57 15.62 -11.60
N GLU A 191 -16.88 15.55 -11.84
CA GLU A 191 -17.71 16.75 -12.06
C GLU A 191 -17.56 17.76 -10.90
N LYS A 192 -17.51 17.26 -9.67
CA LYS A 192 -17.20 18.03 -8.48
C LYS A 192 -15.81 17.70 -7.98
N ASP A 193 -14.86 18.56 -8.30
CA ASP A 193 -13.47 18.45 -7.86
C ASP A 193 -13.23 19.30 -6.60
N ASP A 194 -13.56 18.72 -5.45
CA ASP A 194 -13.55 19.40 -4.14
C ASP A 194 -12.72 18.67 -3.07
N ALA A 195 -11.88 17.73 -3.46
CA ALA A 195 -11.03 16.97 -2.55
C ALA A 195 -9.58 16.86 -3.05
N LEU A 196 -8.93 15.72 -2.77
CA LEU A 196 -7.54 15.50 -3.13
C LEU A 196 -7.39 15.07 -4.60
N THR A 197 -6.29 15.50 -5.21
CA THR A 197 -5.80 14.94 -6.48
C THR A 197 -4.75 13.88 -6.17
N MET A 198 -4.92 12.69 -6.75
CA MET A 198 -3.89 11.66 -6.75
C MET A 198 -2.90 11.95 -7.88
N ASN A 199 -1.70 12.37 -7.52
CA ASN A 199 -0.63 12.61 -8.50
C ASN A 199 0.20 11.34 -8.67
N LEU A 200 0.14 10.72 -9.85
CA LEU A 200 0.94 9.54 -10.20
C LEU A 200 2.38 9.89 -10.61
N GLY A 201 2.66 11.19 -10.81
CA GLY A 201 3.96 11.62 -11.32
C GLY A 201 4.25 11.08 -12.73
N ILE A 202 5.50 10.74 -12.97
CA ILE A 202 5.95 10.08 -14.20
C ILE A 202 5.89 8.56 -13.96
N ASN A 203 4.78 7.92 -14.36
CA ASN A 203 4.70 6.47 -14.34
C ASN A 203 5.27 5.92 -15.65
N PRO A 204 6.37 5.13 -15.62
CA PRO A 204 7.02 4.62 -16.83
C PRO A 204 6.13 3.75 -17.72
N LEU A 205 5.06 3.17 -17.17
CA LEU A 205 4.10 2.34 -17.89
C LEU A 205 3.00 3.15 -18.60
N LEU A 206 2.90 4.46 -18.33
CA LEU A 206 1.90 5.37 -18.90
C LEU A 206 2.49 6.38 -19.91
N GLN A 207 3.70 6.14 -20.40
CA GLN A 207 4.36 7.09 -21.30
C GLN A 207 3.97 6.91 -22.77
N PHE A 208 3.58 5.70 -23.17
CA PHE A 208 3.23 5.38 -24.55
C PHE A 208 1.73 5.48 -24.84
N GLY A 209 1.40 5.51 -26.12
CA GLY A 209 0.04 5.53 -26.64
C GLY A 209 -0.51 6.94 -26.88
N LEU A 210 -1.69 7.00 -27.46
CA LEU A 210 -2.41 8.25 -27.71
C LEU A 210 -2.90 8.85 -26.38
N LYS A 211 -2.98 10.18 -26.33
CA LYS A 211 -3.52 10.91 -25.17
C LYS A 211 -4.88 10.37 -24.71
N SER A 212 -5.79 10.10 -25.65
CA SER A 212 -7.13 9.55 -25.37
C SER A 212 -7.08 8.18 -24.68
N VAL A 213 -6.08 7.35 -24.99
CA VAL A 213 -5.89 6.04 -24.33
C VAL A 213 -5.40 6.23 -22.90
N ARG A 214 -4.42 7.12 -22.70
CA ARG A 214 -3.91 7.44 -21.35
C ARG A 214 -4.98 8.07 -20.47
N GLU A 215 -5.78 8.99 -21.03
CA GLU A 215 -6.92 9.58 -20.30
C GLU A 215 -7.96 8.52 -19.91
N LYS A 216 -8.20 7.52 -20.76
CA LYS A 216 -9.08 6.40 -20.40
C LYS A 216 -8.51 5.60 -19.23
N ILE A 217 -7.21 5.30 -19.24
CA ILE A 217 -6.54 4.61 -18.14
C ILE A 217 -6.70 5.41 -16.84
N LEU A 218 -6.47 6.72 -16.87
CA LEU A 218 -6.62 7.59 -15.70
C LEU A 218 -8.06 7.65 -15.20
N ARG A 219 -9.08 7.61 -16.07
CA ARG A 219 -10.50 7.53 -15.66
C ARG A 219 -10.82 6.24 -14.90
N GLU A 220 -10.28 5.12 -15.36
CA GLU A 220 -10.44 3.83 -14.64
C GLU A 220 -9.75 3.87 -13.27
N ILE A 221 -8.56 4.47 -13.18
CA ILE A 221 -7.87 4.68 -11.90
C ILE A 221 -8.71 5.57 -10.98
N LEU A 222 -9.23 6.71 -11.47
CA LEU A 222 -10.07 7.61 -10.69
C LEU A 222 -11.32 6.89 -10.17
N THR A 223 -11.94 6.05 -10.99
CA THR A 223 -13.08 5.22 -10.57
C THR A 223 -12.75 4.29 -9.42
N ALA A 224 -11.55 3.70 -9.41
CA ALA A 224 -11.08 2.89 -8.28
C ALA A 224 -10.87 3.74 -7.02
N LEU A 225 -10.31 4.95 -7.17
CA LEU A 225 -10.02 5.87 -6.08
C LEU A 225 -11.27 6.47 -5.43
N GLN A 226 -12.40 6.56 -6.14
CA GLN A 226 -13.67 7.06 -5.59
C GLN A 226 -14.17 6.26 -4.38
N LYS A 227 -13.73 5.03 -4.22
CA LYS A 227 -14.04 4.20 -3.05
C LYS A 227 -13.33 4.68 -1.79
N ILE A 228 -12.24 5.43 -1.92
CA ILE A 228 -11.52 5.99 -0.78
C ILE A 228 -12.35 7.14 -0.21
N ASN A 229 -12.93 6.91 0.96
CA ASN A 229 -13.72 7.86 1.72
C ASN A 229 -13.55 7.54 3.21
N TYR A 230 -12.32 7.68 3.71
CA TYR A 230 -11.90 7.15 4.99
C TYR A 230 -11.59 8.23 6.00
N VAL A 231 -12.06 8.05 7.23
CA VAL A 231 -11.64 8.87 8.38
C VAL A 231 -10.30 8.34 8.87
N PRO A 232 -9.24 9.15 8.89
CA PRO A 232 -7.99 8.77 9.52
C PRO A 232 -8.17 8.55 11.03
N PHE A 233 -7.50 7.53 11.56
CA PHE A 233 -7.56 7.17 12.96
C PHE A 233 -6.24 6.55 13.47
N ASP A 234 -6.07 6.56 14.78
CA ASP A 234 -5.08 5.80 15.52
C ASP A 234 -5.80 5.16 16.72
N SER A 235 -5.78 3.83 16.81
CA SER A 235 -6.53 3.10 17.82
C SER A 235 -5.75 1.92 18.36
N ASN A 236 -5.74 1.80 19.69
CA ASN A 236 -5.25 0.65 20.41
C ASN A 236 -6.43 -0.25 20.81
N THR A 237 -6.46 -1.47 20.30
CA THR A 237 -7.56 -2.42 20.51
C THR A 237 -7.12 -3.68 21.22
N ILE A 238 -8.09 -4.46 21.70
CA ILE A 238 -7.84 -5.80 22.24
C ILE A 238 -7.24 -6.77 21.22
N GLY A 239 -7.31 -6.41 19.94
CA GLY A 239 -6.77 -7.17 18.83
C GLY A 239 -7.77 -8.17 18.24
N ASN A 240 -7.71 -8.27 16.92
CA ASN A 240 -8.36 -9.31 16.15
C ASN A 240 -7.36 -9.85 15.11
N PRO A 241 -6.82 -11.06 15.31
CA PRO A 241 -5.77 -11.60 14.45
C PRO A 241 -6.23 -11.88 13.00
N ALA A 242 -7.55 -11.81 12.74
CA ALA A 242 -8.07 -11.92 11.39
C ALA A 242 -7.89 -10.65 10.55
N MET A 243 -7.66 -9.49 11.18
CA MET A 243 -7.51 -8.20 10.49
C MET A 243 -6.24 -8.14 9.65
N GLU A 244 -6.39 -7.52 8.49
CA GLU A 244 -5.30 -7.27 7.55
C GLU A 244 -5.25 -5.79 7.14
N VAL A 245 -4.08 -5.38 6.67
CA VAL A 245 -3.94 -4.07 6.02
C VAL A 245 -4.84 -4.02 4.77
N GLY A 246 -5.56 -2.91 4.61
CA GLY A 246 -6.56 -2.73 3.57
C GLY A 246 -8.00 -3.08 3.99
N ASP A 247 -8.20 -3.70 5.15
CA ASP A 247 -9.53 -3.96 5.67
C ASP A 247 -10.23 -2.67 6.09
N ILE A 248 -11.54 -2.64 5.86
CA ILE A 248 -12.37 -1.49 6.17
C ILE A 248 -13.06 -1.70 7.51
N LEU A 249 -12.97 -0.70 8.35
CA LEU A 249 -13.55 -0.69 9.70
C LEU A 249 -14.66 0.34 9.82
N LYS A 250 -15.57 0.07 10.76
CA LYS A 250 -16.41 1.07 11.42
C LYS A 250 -16.04 1.16 12.89
N PHE A 251 -16.31 2.29 13.47
CA PHE A 251 -16.16 2.48 14.92
C PHE A 251 -17.51 2.88 15.51
N SER A 252 -17.90 2.30 16.64
CA SER A 252 -19.14 2.63 17.34
C SER A 252 -18.88 3.02 18.79
N GLY A 253 -19.67 3.97 19.29
CA GLY A 253 -19.57 4.50 20.64
C GLY A 253 -18.39 5.45 20.88
N GLY A 254 -18.34 6.06 22.04
CA GLY A 254 -17.38 7.12 22.35
C GLY A 254 -17.62 8.36 21.47
N HIS A 255 -16.57 8.94 20.90
CA HIS A 255 -16.65 10.07 19.98
C HIS A 255 -16.49 9.66 18.49
N ALA A 256 -16.68 8.36 18.18
CA ALA A 256 -16.58 7.87 16.83
C ALA A 256 -17.83 8.27 16.00
N ASP A 257 -17.62 8.64 14.74
CA ASP A 257 -18.73 8.85 13.79
C ASP A 257 -19.12 7.51 13.16
N GLU A 258 -20.22 6.93 13.63
CA GLU A 258 -20.72 5.62 13.20
C GLU A 258 -21.19 5.60 11.73
N THR A 259 -21.37 6.76 11.12
CA THR A 259 -21.76 6.87 9.69
C THR A 259 -20.58 6.78 8.74
N LYS A 260 -19.35 6.84 9.26
CA LYS A 260 -18.12 6.84 8.48
C LYS A 260 -17.42 5.49 8.53
N ILE A 261 -16.53 5.31 7.58
CA ILE A 261 -15.66 4.15 7.48
C ILE A 261 -14.20 4.58 7.52
N SER A 262 -13.35 3.65 7.85
CA SER A 262 -11.90 3.82 7.87
C SER A 262 -11.22 2.60 7.26
N CYS A 263 -10.02 2.77 6.73
CA CYS A 263 -9.22 1.68 6.18
C CYS A 263 -7.97 1.46 7.03
N ILE A 264 -7.67 0.23 7.33
CA ILE A 264 -6.41 -0.09 8.03
C ILE A 264 -5.24 0.10 7.07
N THR A 265 -4.36 1.06 7.37
CA THR A 265 -3.13 1.30 6.60
C THR A 265 -1.89 0.76 7.30
N SER A 266 -1.98 0.49 8.60
CA SER A 266 -0.89 -0.07 9.40
C SER A 266 -1.46 -0.89 10.56
N ILE A 267 -0.83 -2.01 10.83
CA ILE A 267 -1.13 -2.90 11.97
C ILE A 267 0.18 -3.16 12.72
N GLU A 268 0.16 -2.92 14.02
CA GLU A 268 1.19 -3.37 14.95
C GLU A 268 0.54 -4.32 15.96
N CYS A 269 1.00 -5.56 16.01
CA CYS A 269 0.49 -6.56 16.95
C CYS A 269 1.59 -6.97 17.92
N LYS A 270 1.33 -6.84 19.22
CA LYS A 270 2.24 -7.31 20.27
C LYS A 270 1.68 -8.56 20.92
N ILE A 271 2.53 -9.59 21.05
CA ILE A 271 2.13 -10.82 21.78
C ILE A 271 1.88 -10.44 23.25
N TYR A 272 0.75 -10.90 23.79
CA TYR A 272 0.25 -10.55 25.12
C TYR A 272 0.03 -9.05 25.34
N GLY A 273 -0.01 -8.26 24.26
CA GLY A 273 -0.23 -6.84 24.28
C GLY A 273 -1.44 -6.40 23.48
N LYS A 274 -1.48 -5.12 23.20
CA LYS A 274 -2.50 -4.49 22.35
C LYS A 274 -2.18 -4.68 20.88
N MET A 275 -3.21 -4.56 20.04
CA MET A 275 -3.08 -4.33 18.62
C MET A 275 -3.28 -2.84 18.34
N THR A 276 -2.33 -2.20 17.69
CA THR A 276 -2.45 -0.82 17.23
C THR A 276 -2.84 -0.83 15.76
N LEU A 277 -3.95 -0.19 15.46
CA LEU A 277 -4.48 -0.03 14.11
C LEU A 277 -4.43 1.44 13.73
N LYS A 278 -3.99 1.74 12.52
CA LYS A 278 -3.93 3.11 12.01
C LYS A 278 -4.51 3.23 10.61
N CYS A 279 -5.15 4.37 10.38
CA CYS A 279 -5.45 4.89 9.06
C CYS A 279 -4.76 6.24 8.91
N VAL A 280 -3.77 6.29 8.05
CA VAL A 280 -3.09 7.56 7.73
C VAL A 280 -3.82 8.23 6.59
N GLY A 281 -4.23 9.48 6.78
CA GLY A 281 -4.98 10.24 5.79
C GLY A 281 -4.51 11.68 5.67
N LYS A 282 -4.89 12.33 4.57
CA LYS A 282 -4.55 13.73 4.26
C LYS A 282 -5.80 14.60 4.33
N ASN A 283 -5.71 15.73 5.02
CA ASN A 283 -6.81 16.68 5.08
C ASN A 283 -6.91 17.43 3.73
N PRO A 284 -8.03 17.30 2.99
CA PRO A 284 -8.21 17.97 1.70
C PRO A 284 -8.10 19.50 1.81
N ARG A 285 -8.61 20.10 2.89
CA ARG A 285 -8.57 21.56 3.11
C ARG A 285 -7.14 22.06 3.30
N LEU A 286 -6.34 21.33 4.11
CA LEU A 286 -4.93 21.70 4.32
C LEU A 286 -4.09 21.50 3.05
N ALA A 287 -4.35 20.46 2.29
CA ALA A 287 -3.68 20.24 1.01
C ALA A 287 -3.98 21.36 0.02
N SER A 288 -5.26 21.76 -0.09
CA SER A 288 -5.70 22.88 -0.93
C SER A 288 -5.11 24.22 -0.48
N ALA A 289 -5.05 24.47 0.85
CA ALA A 289 -4.48 25.70 1.40
C ALA A 289 -2.96 25.79 1.12
N LYS A 290 -2.22 24.69 1.29
CA LYS A 290 -0.80 24.65 0.97
C LYS A 290 -0.53 24.90 -0.50
N SER A 291 -1.32 24.32 -1.39
CA SER A 291 -1.20 24.53 -2.85
C SER A 291 -1.44 25.98 -3.25
N LYS A 292 -2.43 26.65 -2.63
CA LYS A 292 -2.73 28.08 -2.90
C LYS A 292 -1.66 29.04 -2.38
N ASN A 293 -0.99 28.67 -1.29
CA ASN A 293 0.02 29.50 -0.66
C ASN A 293 1.44 29.27 -1.20
N ASP A 294 1.65 28.21 -1.98
CA ASP A 294 2.95 27.89 -2.55
C ASP A 294 3.10 28.56 -3.93
N LYS A 295 3.69 29.74 -3.91
CA LYS A 295 3.98 30.52 -5.14
C LYS A 295 4.84 29.77 -6.14
N ASN A 296 5.64 28.78 -5.68
CA ASN A 296 6.47 27.95 -6.55
C ASN A 296 5.60 26.97 -7.34
N ILE A 297 4.55 26.40 -6.71
CA ILE A 297 3.60 25.52 -7.39
C ILE A 297 2.79 26.29 -8.41
N THR A 298 2.32 27.50 -8.07
CA THR A 298 1.60 28.37 -9.01
C THR A 298 2.50 28.79 -10.17
N GLY A 299 3.76 29.10 -9.92
CA GLY A 299 4.76 29.39 -10.95
C GLY A 299 5.04 28.19 -11.86
N LEU A 300 5.07 26.97 -11.32
CA LEU A 300 5.21 25.71 -12.07
C LEU A 300 3.98 25.45 -12.95
N ILE A 301 2.76 25.61 -12.43
CA ILE A 301 1.53 25.48 -13.21
C ILE A 301 1.53 26.47 -14.38
N ASN A 302 1.87 27.72 -14.11
CA ASN A 302 1.94 28.75 -15.16
C ASN A 302 3.06 28.45 -16.17
N SER A 303 4.16 27.83 -15.78
CA SER A 303 5.23 27.42 -16.70
C SER A 303 4.85 26.22 -17.54
N VAL A 304 4.03 25.30 -17.03
CA VAL A 304 3.44 24.18 -17.78
C VAL A 304 2.46 24.71 -18.85
N GLU A 305 1.58 25.63 -18.48
CA GLU A 305 0.65 26.25 -19.43
C GLU A 305 1.34 27.05 -20.53
N ASN A 306 2.52 27.60 -20.23
CA ASN A 306 3.34 28.38 -21.17
C ASN A 306 4.45 27.58 -21.88
N GLY A 307 4.49 26.26 -21.76
CA GLY A 307 5.40 25.37 -22.51
C GLY A 307 6.88 25.48 -22.11
N ARG A 308 7.18 25.95 -20.89
CA ARG A 308 8.56 26.04 -20.37
C ARG A 308 8.93 24.81 -19.54
N THR A 309 10.20 24.43 -19.54
CA THR A 309 10.78 23.26 -18.89
C THR A 309 10.31 23.09 -17.46
N ILE A 310 9.76 21.92 -17.14
CA ILE A 310 9.24 21.59 -15.81
C ILE A 310 10.36 20.92 -15.02
N ILE A 311 10.73 21.48 -13.88
CA ILE A 311 11.59 20.83 -12.90
C ILE A 311 10.68 20.11 -11.91
N TYR A 312 10.75 18.77 -11.92
CA TYR A 312 9.91 17.92 -11.08
C TYR A 312 10.54 17.73 -9.71
N ASN A 313 9.98 18.35 -8.69
CA ASN A 313 10.20 18.01 -7.30
C ASN A 313 8.84 18.01 -6.56
N PHE A 314 7.94 17.11 -6.94
CA PHE A 314 6.76 16.85 -6.14
C PHE A 314 7.04 15.72 -5.16
N VAL A 315 7.53 16.05 -3.99
CA VAL A 315 7.45 15.14 -2.85
C VAL A 315 6.00 15.16 -2.37
N ASN A 316 5.15 14.42 -3.03
CA ASN A 316 3.79 14.21 -2.60
C ASN A 316 3.76 13.00 -1.68
N VAL A 317 3.98 13.22 -0.39
CA VAL A 317 3.72 12.21 0.62
C VAL A 317 2.20 12.14 0.77
N ALA A 318 1.54 11.46 -0.16
CA ALA A 318 0.15 11.12 0.00
C ALA A 318 0.06 9.93 0.96
N PRO A 319 -0.76 9.99 2.01
CA PRO A 319 -0.93 8.87 2.95
C PRO A 319 -1.53 7.63 2.32
N PHE A 320 -2.19 7.79 1.18
CA PHE A 320 -2.59 6.72 0.28
C PHE A 320 -1.94 6.97 -1.08
N GLU A 321 -0.90 6.22 -1.39
CA GLU A 321 -0.30 6.18 -2.71
C GLU A 321 -0.74 4.91 -3.42
N ILE A 322 -1.31 5.05 -4.62
CA ILE A 322 -1.61 3.89 -5.46
C ILE A 322 -0.28 3.21 -5.79
N GLY A 323 -0.26 1.90 -5.67
CA GLY A 323 0.93 1.10 -5.94
C GLY A 323 1.87 0.97 -4.74
N GLN A 324 1.68 1.75 -3.69
CA GLN A 324 2.49 1.60 -2.48
C GLN A 324 2.40 0.16 -1.96
N SER A 325 3.55 -0.44 -1.69
CA SER A 325 3.59 -1.71 -1.00
C SER A 325 3.36 -1.46 0.48
N LEU A 326 2.29 -2.03 1.01
CA LEU A 326 2.01 -2.04 2.44
C LEU A 326 2.69 -3.29 3.02
N THR A 327 3.71 -3.08 3.82
CA THR A 327 4.34 -4.15 4.59
C THR A 327 3.66 -4.24 5.95
N ASN A 328 3.24 -5.43 6.33
CA ASN A 328 2.78 -5.70 7.67
C ASN A 328 4.01 -5.72 8.58
N VAL A 329 4.25 -4.64 9.30
CA VAL A 329 5.27 -4.63 10.35
C VAL A 329 4.61 -5.13 11.62
N MET A 330 4.89 -6.36 11.99
CA MET A 330 4.50 -6.89 13.29
C MET A 330 5.72 -6.86 14.20
N ASP A 331 5.74 -5.91 15.13
CA ASP A 331 6.66 -5.96 16.26
C ASP A 331 6.07 -6.88 17.33
N ILE A 332 6.77 -7.98 17.58
CA ILE A 332 6.42 -8.92 18.64
C ILE A 332 7.45 -8.74 19.74
N ASP A 333 7.14 -7.90 20.72
CA ASP A 333 7.91 -7.81 21.95
C ASP A 333 7.45 -8.87 22.94
N PHE A 334 8.35 -9.78 23.30
CA PHE A 334 8.20 -10.63 24.48
C PHE A 334 8.80 -9.89 25.66
N THR A 335 7.98 -9.42 26.58
CA THR A 335 8.41 -8.98 27.91
C THR A 335 8.35 -10.12 28.90
#